data_32d8625632a26c0196477ce78d2dc6d1
#
_entry.id   32d8625632a26c0196477ce78d2dc6d1
#
_cell.length_a   1.000
_cell.length_b   1.000
_cell.length_c   1.000
_cell.angle_alpha   90.00
_cell.angle_beta   90.00
_cell.angle_gamma   90.00
#
_symmetry.space_group_name_H-M   'P 1'
#
loop_
_entity.id
_entity.type
_entity.pdbx_description
1 polymer ?
#
loop_
_entity_poly.entity_id
_entity_poly.type
_entity_poly.pdbx_seq_one_letter_code
_entity_poly.pdbx_strand_id
1 'polypeptide(L)'
;MSIYGENDKQGQYWNEAPGQSWVVNDTAMNERLETILDILFEGLDSNGCNNGLDIGCGAGSTTRHLATIMGNRAKVTGLDISEKLLALARSHPESSGKNFLQADAQSYKFEPEGFELAISRFGVMFFESPFKAFQNIKSAIQKGREMRFVCWAPLLANDFFLSPLNTVVDITGVTFEEPGREPGPLAFSDRTYLSSILKTAGFFSINIDTVETSITTKDSVEKNASLLMEVGMGFRAIKEAAPTDEVLDEIREAFVTDGNKRLQNGLIRYDATIYRVSAMA
;
A
#
# COMPACT_ATOMS: atom_id res chain seq x y z
N MET A 1 14.74 -15.11 18.64
CA MET A 1 14.67 -13.74 18.11
C MET A 1 13.55 -13.74 17.08
N SER A 2 12.69 -12.73 17.11
CA SER A 2 11.63 -12.59 16.10
C SER A 2 12.25 -12.45 14.71
N ILE A 3 11.62 -13.05 13.70
CA ILE A 3 12.02 -12.92 12.29
C ILE A 3 11.75 -11.51 11.75
N TYR A 4 11.00 -10.68 12.49
CA TYR A 4 10.56 -9.33 12.08
C TYR A 4 11.46 -8.21 12.64
N GLY A 5 12.47 -8.55 13.47
CA GLY A 5 13.41 -7.57 14.03
C GLY A 5 12.76 -6.46 14.83
N GLU A 6 13.10 -5.21 14.52
CA GLU A 6 12.52 -4.02 15.18
C GLU A 6 11.10 -3.71 14.70
N ASN A 7 10.59 -4.36 13.64
CA ASN A 7 9.26 -4.14 13.03
C ASN A 7 8.24 -5.20 13.48
N ASP A 8 8.41 -5.74 14.67
CA ASP A 8 7.65 -6.86 15.23
C ASP A 8 6.14 -6.63 15.25
N LYS A 9 5.70 -5.42 15.62
CA LYS A 9 4.28 -5.06 15.64
C LYS A 9 3.65 -5.15 14.26
N GLN A 10 4.35 -4.70 13.23
CA GLN A 10 3.88 -4.81 11.85
C GLN A 10 3.92 -6.26 11.37
N GLY A 11 4.96 -7.02 11.76
CA GLY A 11 5.02 -8.45 11.51
C GLY A 11 3.82 -9.20 12.06
N GLN A 12 3.42 -8.92 13.29
CA GLN A 12 2.21 -9.48 13.91
C GLN A 12 0.95 -9.00 13.18
N TYR A 13 0.80 -7.69 12.98
CA TYR A 13 -0.36 -7.07 12.33
C TYR A 13 -0.65 -7.72 10.97
N TRP A 14 0.37 -7.84 10.11
CA TRP A 14 0.20 -8.38 8.75
C TRP A 14 0.13 -9.91 8.67
N ASN A 15 0.43 -10.63 9.77
CA ASN A 15 0.27 -12.10 9.85
C ASN A 15 -0.95 -12.51 10.69
N GLU A 16 -1.71 -11.57 11.27
CA GLU A 16 -2.95 -11.80 12.01
C GLU A 16 -4.20 -11.43 11.18
N ALA A 17 -5.28 -10.99 11.85
CA ALA A 17 -6.56 -10.69 11.20
C ALA A 17 -6.48 -9.65 10.08
N PRO A 18 -5.73 -8.52 10.21
CA PRO A 18 -5.62 -7.56 9.12
C PRO A 18 -5.00 -8.14 7.85
N GLY A 19 -3.91 -8.90 7.98
CA GLY A 19 -3.31 -9.60 6.84
C GLY A 19 -4.25 -10.63 6.21
N GLN A 20 -5.04 -11.32 7.03
CA GLN A 20 -6.06 -12.25 6.54
C GLN A 20 -7.17 -11.54 5.76
N SER A 21 -7.64 -10.40 6.22
CA SER A 21 -8.61 -9.58 5.48
C SER A 21 -8.07 -9.16 4.11
N TRP A 22 -6.80 -8.78 4.02
CA TRP A 22 -6.16 -8.48 2.74
C TRP A 22 -6.05 -9.70 1.82
N VAL A 23 -5.75 -10.89 2.33
CA VAL A 23 -5.75 -12.13 1.53
C VAL A 23 -7.12 -12.41 0.94
N VAL A 24 -8.18 -12.30 1.75
CA VAL A 24 -9.57 -12.55 1.32
C VAL A 24 -10.01 -11.53 0.26
N ASN A 25 -9.62 -10.28 0.43
CA ASN A 25 -10.04 -9.18 -0.43
C ASN A 25 -9.03 -8.83 -1.53
N ASP A 26 -7.96 -9.63 -1.74
CA ASP A 26 -6.85 -9.31 -2.66
C ASP A 26 -7.33 -8.95 -4.07
N THR A 27 -8.16 -9.76 -4.69
CA THR A 27 -8.68 -9.50 -6.04
C THR A 27 -9.45 -8.18 -6.08
N ALA A 28 -10.38 -7.98 -5.14
CA ALA A 28 -11.19 -6.77 -5.08
C ALA A 28 -10.35 -5.50 -4.82
N MET A 29 -9.31 -5.62 -3.99
CA MET A 29 -8.39 -4.51 -3.72
C MET A 29 -7.49 -4.22 -4.92
N ASN A 30 -6.95 -5.24 -5.60
CA ASN A 30 -6.11 -5.03 -6.79
C ASN A 30 -6.90 -4.38 -7.93
N GLU A 31 -8.16 -4.78 -8.16
CA GLU A 31 -9.04 -4.13 -9.14
C GLU A 31 -9.24 -2.64 -8.81
N ARG A 32 -9.49 -2.31 -7.54
CA ARG A 32 -9.64 -0.91 -7.09
C ARG A 32 -8.37 -0.09 -7.26
N LEU A 33 -7.22 -0.71 -7.13
CA LEU A 33 -5.91 -0.06 -7.16
C LEU A 33 -5.22 -0.19 -8.55
N GLU A 34 -5.95 -0.60 -9.58
CA GLU A 34 -5.41 -0.78 -10.94
C GLU A 34 -4.84 0.53 -11.49
N THR A 35 -5.59 1.61 -11.42
CA THR A 35 -5.13 2.95 -11.87
C THR A 35 -3.86 3.39 -11.12
N ILE A 36 -3.74 3.04 -9.85
CA ILE A 36 -2.54 3.37 -9.05
C ILE A 36 -1.34 2.51 -9.47
N LEU A 37 -1.57 1.28 -9.91
CA LEU A 37 -0.53 0.47 -10.51
C LEU A 37 0.03 1.15 -11.76
N ASP A 38 -0.84 1.61 -12.67
CA ASP A 38 -0.45 2.33 -13.87
C ASP A 38 0.36 3.60 -13.55
N ILE A 39 -0.09 4.38 -12.56
CA ILE A 39 0.61 5.59 -12.10
C ILE A 39 2.02 5.26 -11.58
N LEU A 40 2.18 4.17 -10.82
CA LEU A 40 3.49 3.75 -10.32
C LEU A 40 4.48 3.48 -11.45
N PHE A 41 4.01 2.86 -12.54
CA PHE A 41 4.85 2.44 -13.66
C PHE A 41 4.96 3.47 -14.79
N GLU A 42 4.12 4.49 -14.81
CA GLU A 42 4.15 5.53 -15.84
C GLU A 42 5.54 6.21 -15.93
N GLY A 43 6.17 6.10 -17.10
CA GLY A 43 7.51 6.67 -17.33
C GLY A 43 8.63 6.05 -16.48
N LEU A 44 8.44 4.87 -15.90
CA LEU A 44 9.50 4.13 -15.23
C LEU A 44 10.50 3.58 -16.26
N ASP A 45 11.77 3.96 -16.13
CA ASP A 45 12.81 3.41 -16.99
C ASP A 45 13.36 2.10 -16.41
N SER A 46 12.94 1.00 -16.99
CA SER A 46 13.43 -0.34 -16.68
C SER A 46 14.42 -0.89 -17.70
N ASN A 47 14.84 -0.08 -18.69
CA ASN A 47 15.73 -0.51 -19.75
C ASN A 47 17.09 -0.95 -19.21
N GLY A 48 17.49 -2.15 -19.59
CA GLY A 48 18.78 -2.74 -19.18
C GLY A 48 18.83 -3.17 -17.71
N CYS A 49 17.74 -3.05 -16.95
CA CYS A 49 17.67 -3.59 -15.59
C CYS A 49 17.46 -5.10 -15.61
N ASN A 50 18.28 -5.82 -14.85
CA ASN A 50 18.24 -7.29 -14.74
C ASN A 50 17.77 -7.76 -13.35
N ASN A 51 17.86 -6.91 -12.34
CA ASN A 51 17.44 -7.24 -10.97
C ASN A 51 16.51 -6.15 -10.42
N GLY A 52 15.25 -6.51 -10.17
CA GLY A 52 14.23 -5.65 -9.59
C GLY A 52 13.81 -6.08 -8.18
N LEU A 53 13.50 -5.12 -7.32
CA LEU A 53 12.98 -5.32 -5.96
C LEU A 53 11.61 -4.66 -5.85
N ASP A 54 10.62 -5.41 -5.34
CA ASP A 54 9.30 -4.92 -4.97
C ASP A 54 9.12 -5.00 -3.45
N ILE A 55 9.01 -3.86 -2.78
CA ILE A 55 9.01 -3.74 -1.32
C ILE A 55 7.57 -3.65 -0.81
N GLY A 56 7.20 -4.57 0.10
CA GLY A 56 5.82 -4.74 0.55
C GLY A 56 4.95 -5.23 -0.61
N CYS A 57 5.40 -6.32 -1.25
CA CYS A 57 4.81 -6.81 -2.49
C CYS A 57 3.42 -7.44 -2.30
N GLY A 58 2.99 -7.73 -1.07
CA GLY A 58 1.74 -8.38 -0.75
C GLY A 58 1.56 -9.69 -1.52
N ALA A 59 0.43 -9.85 -2.19
CA ALA A 59 0.12 -11.01 -3.03
C ALA A 59 0.78 -10.96 -4.44
N GLY A 60 1.79 -10.09 -4.62
CA GLY A 60 2.70 -10.12 -5.77
C GLY A 60 2.17 -9.51 -7.07
N SER A 61 1.08 -8.78 -7.06
CA SER A 61 0.54 -8.10 -8.26
C SER A 61 1.58 -7.15 -8.88
N THR A 62 2.17 -6.29 -8.08
CA THR A 62 3.20 -5.32 -8.48
C THR A 62 4.49 -6.03 -8.95
N THR A 63 4.89 -7.11 -8.25
CA THR A 63 6.05 -7.93 -8.61
C THR A 63 5.88 -8.56 -10.00
N ARG A 64 4.70 -9.12 -10.28
CA ARG A 64 4.39 -9.72 -11.61
C ARG A 64 4.41 -8.67 -12.70
N HIS A 65 3.84 -7.49 -12.45
CA HIS A 65 3.84 -6.39 -13.41
C HIS A 65 5.28 -5.90 -13.68
N LEU A 66 6.09 -5.70 -12.63
CA LEU A 66 7.50 -5.33 -12.76
C LEU A 66 8.26 -6.35 -13.61
N ALA A 67 8.05 -7.64 -13.37
CA ALA A 67 8.71 -8.69 -14.15
C ALA A 67 8.30 -8.66 -15.62
N THR A 68 7.06 -8.29 -15.92
CA THR A 68 6.59 -8.16 -17.32
C THR A 68 7.32 -7.04 -18.05
N ILE A 69 7.44 -5.87 -17.44
CA ILE A 69 8.11 -4.72 -18.07
C ILE A 69 9.63 -4.86 -18.16
N MET A 70 10.26 -5.53 -17.18
CA MET A 70 11.70 -5.81 -17.21
C MET A 70 12.07 -6.94 -18.18
N GLY A 71 11.10 -7.77 -18.56
CA GLY A 71 11.27 -8.87 -19.52
C GLY A 71 11.81 -10.16 -18.93
N ASN A 72 11.73 -11.23 -19.74
CA ASN A 72 11.89 -12.62 -19.28
C ASN A 72 13.27 -12.99 -18.70
N ARG A 73 14.29 -12.18 -18.91
CA ARG A 73 15.65 -12.43 -18.39
C ARG A 73 15.90 -11.77 -17.03
N ALA A 74 15.05 -10.84 -16.67
CA ALA A 74 15.20 -10.13 -15.41
C ALA A 74 14.75 -11.00 -14.21
N LYS A 75 15.48 -10.86 -13.12
CA LYS A 75 15.10 -11.43 -11.82
C LYS A 75 14.34 -10.38 -11.03
N VAL A 76 13.14 -10.71 -10.59
CA VAL A 76 12.36 -9.81 -9.74
C VAL A 76 12.10 -10.51 -8.41
N THR A 77 12.43 -9.80 -7.34
CA THR A 77 12.18 -10.24 -5.97
C THR A 77 11.09 -9.39 -5.35
N GLY A 78 9.97 -10.02 -5.00
CA GLY A 78 8.96 -9.44 -4.11
C GLY A 78 9.32 -9.73 -2.67
N LEU A 79 9.40 -8.72 -1.83
CA LEU A 79 9.68 -8.83 -0.40
C LEU A 79 8.48 -8.35 0.40
N ASP A 80 8.02 -9.15 1.35
CA ASP A 80 6.94 -8.79 2.26
C ASP A 80 7.16 -9.40 3.64
N ILE A 81 6.63 -8.76 4.67
CA ILE A 81 6.66 -9.23 6.05
C ILE A 81 5.59 -10.31 6.32
N SER A 82 4.55 -10.35 5.51
CA SER A 82 3.39 -11.25 5.64
C SER A 82 3.59 -12.56 4.87
N GLU A 83 3.82 -13.66 5.58
CA GLU A 83 3.87 -14.99 4.94
C GLU A 83 2.51 -15.37 4.31
N LYS A 84 1.40 -14.93 4.89
CA LYS A 84 0.06 -15.19 4.34
C LYS A 84 -0.11 -14.60 2.95
N LEU A 85 0.29 -13.35 2.76
CA LEU A 85 0.25 -12.68 1.45
C LEU A 85 1.25 -13.30 0.48
N LEU A 86 2.45 -13.65 0.94
CA LEU A 86 3.46 -14.32 0.10
C LEU A 86 3.03 -15.73 -0.33
N ALA A 87 2.32 -16.47 0.51
CA ALA A 87 1.74 -17.76 0.12
C ALA A 87 0.76 -17.58 -1.04
N LEU A 88 -0.10 -16.56 -0.99
CA LEU A 88 -0.99 -16.21 -2.10
C LEU A 88 -0.19 -15.78 -3.34
N ALA A 89 0.85 -14.94 -3.17
CA ALA A 89 1.72 -14.52 -4.27
C ALA A 89 2.36 -15.72 -4.99
N ARG A 90 2.90 -16.69 -4.25
CA ARG A 90 3.54 -17.89 -4.81
C ARG A 90 2.55 -18.84 -5.50
N SER A 91 1.29 -18.86 -5.06
CA SER A 91 0.25 -19.72 -5.66
C SER A 91 -0.26 -19.23 -7.01
N HIS A 92 -0.02 -17.96 -7.35
CA HIS A 92 -0.47 -17.39 -8.61
C HIS A 92 0.30 -17.97 -9.81
N PRO A 93 -0.37 -18.42 -10.89
CA PRO A 93 0.32 -19.06 -12.03
C PRO A 93 1.42 -18.21 -12.67
N GLU A 94 1.20 -16.91 -12.76
CA GLU A 94 2.17 -15.94 -13.34
C GLU A 94 3.36 -15.66 -12.42
N SER A 95 3.39 -16.22 -11.23
CA SER A 95 4.51 -16.08 -10.27
C SER A 95 5.67 -17.04 -10.54
N SER A 96 5.51 -17.96 -11.49
CA SER A 96 6.58 -18.89 -11.88
C SER A 96 7.86 -18.13 -12.27
N GLY A 97 8.99 -18.54 -11.72
CA GLY A 97 10.30 -17.91 -11.97
C GLY A 97 10.56 -16.59 -11.24
N LYS A 98 9.61 -16.10 -10.41
CA LYS A 98 9.78 -14.93 -9.56
C LYS A 98 10.13 -15.36 -8.14
N ASN A 99 10.91 -14.53 -7.45
CA ASN A 99 11.30 -14.79 -6.07
C ASN A 99 10.38 -14.02 -5.10
N PHE A 100 9.86 -14.72 -4.07
CA PHE A 100 9.06 -14.12 -3.02
C PHE A 100 9.70 -14.42 -1.66
N LEU A 101 10.21 -13.37 -1.02
CA LEU A 101 11.00 -13.44 0.19
C LEU A 101 10.22 -12.88 1.39
N GLN A 102 10.04 -13.69 2.42
CA GLN A 102 9.53 -13.21 3.70
C GLN A 102 10.64 -12.52 4.47
N ALA A 103 10.56 -11.21 4.59
CA ALA A 103 11.51 -10.42 5.37
C ALA A 103 10.93 -9.04 5.72
N ASP A 104 11.49 -8.43 6.76
CA ASP A 104 11.28 -7.02 7.06
C ASP A 104 12.33 -6.17 6.32
N ALA A 105 11.89 -5.35 5.37
CA ALA A 105 12.79 -4.50 4.58
C ALA A 105 13.58 -3.48 5.43
N GLN A 106 13.10 -3.17 6.64
CA GLN A 106 13.81 -2.28 7.57
C GLN A 106 15.11 -2.89 8.11
N SER A 107 15.14 -4.21 8.31
CA SER A 107 16.22 -4.90 8.99
C SER A 107 16.87 -6.04 8.21
N TYR A 108 16.30 -6.43 7.06
CA TYR A 108 16.83 -7.48 6.21
C TYR A 108 18.23 -7.11 5.71
N LYS A 109 19.15 -8.07 5.77
CA LYS A 109 20.51 -7.89 5.26
C LYS A 109 20.52 -8.12 3.75
N PHE A 110 20.30 -7.05 3.01
CA PHE A 110 20.44 -7.09 1.55
C PHE A 110 21.89 -7.25 1.14
N GLU A 111 22.13 -7.92 0.00
CA GLU A 111 23.40 -7.80 -0.70
C GLU A 111 23.55 -6.35 -1.20
N PRO A 112 24.66 -5.67 -0.88
CA PRO A 112 24.89 -4.30 -1.31
C PRO A 112 24.82 -4.16 -2.83
N GLU A 113 24.13 -3.11 -3.30
CA GLU A 113 23.98 -2.83 -4.74
C GLU A 113 23.44 -4.01 -5.57
N GLY A 114 22.65 -4.89 -4.93
CA GLY A 114 22.10 -6.08 -5.57
C GLY A 114 20.99 -5.80 -6.58
N PHE A 115 20.34 -4.63 -6.51
CA PHE A 115 19.18 -4.28 -7.32
C PHE A 115 19.43 -3.05 -8.19
N GLU A 116 18.92 -3.08 -9.42
CA GLU A 116 19.01 -1.98 -10.39
C GLU A 116 17.75 -1.12 -10.42
N LEU A 117 16.69 -1.59 -9.79
CA LEU A 117 15.41 -0.89 -9.67
C LEU A 117 14.68 -1.37 -8.42
N ALA A 118 14.14 -0.46 -7.63
CA ALA A 118 13.27 -0.79 -6.52
C ALA A 118 11.93 -0.05 -6.64
N ILE A 119 10.84 -0.76 -6.36
CA ILE A 119 9.50 -0.20 -6.37
C ILE A 119 8.74 -0.53 -5.08
N SER A 120 7.65 0.22 -4.82
CA SER A 120 6.67 -0.14 -3.79
C SER A 120 5.32 0.50 -4.08
N ARG A 121 4.24 -0.29 -4.02
CA ARG A 121 2.88 0.21 -4.03
C ARG A 121 2.31 0.16 -2.61
N PHE A 122 2.37 1.28 -1.88
CA PHE A 122 1.88 1.45 -0.51
C PHE A 122 2.60 0.65 0.60
N GLY A 123 3.58 -0.20 0.29
CA GLY A 123 4.25 -1.04 1.29
C GLY A 123 5.16 -0.26 2.24
N VAL A 124 5.81 0.80 1.75
CA VAL A 124 6.80 1.57 2.53
C VAL A 124 6.22 2.41 3.67
N MET A 125 4.90 2.57 3.73
CA MET A 125 4.23 3.36 4.77
C MET A 125 4.16 2.65 6.14
N PHE A 126 4.57 1.39 6.23
CA PHE A 126 4.38 0.55 7.41
C PHE A 126 5.67 0.27 8.20
N PHE A 127 6.69 1.09 8.03
CA PHE A 127 7.93 0.96 8.79
C PHE A 127 7.84 1.61 10.17
N GLU A 128 8.22 0.93 11.23
CA GLU A 128 8.39 1.50 12.59
C GLU A 128 9.47 2.60 12.61
N SER A 129 10.55 2.41 11.83
CA SER A 129 11.61 3.39 11.66
C SER A 129 11.85 3.67 10.17
N PRO A 130 11.08 4.58 9.55
CA PRO A 130 11.19 4.87 8.11
C PRO A 130 12.61 5.26 7.68
N PHE A 131 13.33 6.03 8.51
CA PHE A 131 14.72 6.40 8.22
C PHE A 131 15.62 5.17 8.07
N LYS A 132 15.59 4.25 9.04
CA LYS A 132 16.39 3.01 8.99
C LYS A 132 16.00 2.15 7.79
N ALA A 133 14.70 2.04 7.52
CA ALA A 133 14.20 1.26 6.39
C ALA A 133 14.71 1.82 5.05
N PHE A 134 14.53 3.12 4.80
CA PHE A 134 15.02 3.72 3.57
C PHE A 134 16.54 3.71 3.44
N GLN A 135 17.29 3.85 4.54
CA GLN A 135 18.74 3.70 4.53
C GLN A 135 19.16 2.27 4.13
N ASN A 136 18.50 1.26 4.69
CA ASN A 136 18.74 -0.14 4.36
C ASN A 136 18.38 -0.46 2.91
N ILE A 137 17.20 -0.03 2.45
CA ILE A 137 16.75 -0.20 1.06
C ILE A 137 17.72 0.48 0.09
N LYS A 138 18.15 1.72 0.41
CA LYS A 138 19.13 2.42 -0.42
C LYS A 138 20.42 1.64 -0.61
N SER A 139 20.91 1.00 0.45
CA SER A 139 22.14 0.19 0.38
C SER A 139 22.02 -1.03 -0.55
N ALA A 140 20.79 -1.52 -0.77
CA ALA A 140 20.49 -2.63 -1.66
C ALA A 140 20.43 -2.21 -3.14
N ILE A 141 20.22 -0.92 -3.42
CA ILE A 141 20.07 -0.40 -4.77
C ILE A 141 21.43 0.07 -5.27
N GLN A 142 21.76 -0.24 -6.53
CA GLN A 142 22.98 0.21 -7.19
C GLN A 142 23.02 1.74 -7.25
N LYS A 143 24.21 2.31 -7.06
CA LYS A 143 24.40 3.75 -7.08
C LYS A 143 23.91 4.36 -8.39
N GLY A 144 23.12 5.43 -8.28
CA GLY A 144 22.53 6.12 -9.41
C GLY A 144 21.34 5.39 -10.05
N ARG A 145 20.80 4.37 -9.40
CA ARG A 145 19.57 3.69 -9.82
C ARG A 145 18.35 4.17 -9.02
N GLU A 146 17.18 3.99 -9.59
CA GLU A 146 15.93 4.55 -9.10
C GLU A 146 15.25 3.64 -8.06
N MET A 147 14.73 4.27 -7.02
CA MET A 147 13.62 3.77 -6.22
C MET A 147 12.37 4.57 -6.56
N ARG A 148 11.27 3.88 -6.88
CA ARG A 148 9.97 4.51 -7.14
C ARG A 148 8.88 3.89 -6.28
N PHE A 149 8.04 4.72 -5.69
CA PHE A 149 6.92 4.21 -4.92
C PHE A 149 5.72 5.18 -4.93
N VAL A 150 4.57 4.67 -4.51
CA VAL A 150 3.39 5.48 -4.25
C VAL A 150 2.98 5.38 -2.79
N CYS A 151 2.49 6.48 -2.24
CA CYS A 151 1.90 6.56 -0.91
C CYS A 151 0.70 7.53 -0.94
N TRP A 152 -0.16 7.45 0.08
CA TRP A 152 -1.32 8.32 0.15
C TRP A 152 -0.94 9.75 0.49
N ALA A 153 -1.59 10.71 -0.15
CA ALA A 153 -1.61 12.11 0.23
C ALA A 153 -2.48 12.31 1.50
N PRO A 154 -2.62 13.54 2.05
CA PRO A 154 -3.41 13.78 3.26
C PRO A 154 -4.83 13.22 3.21
N LEU A 155 -5.38 12.86 4.37
CA LEU A 155 -6.70 12.27 4.53
C LEU A 155 -7.79 13.08 3.80
N LEU A 156 -7.77 14.40 3.94
CA LEU A 156 -8.75 15.31 3.32
C LEU A 156 -8.75 15.29 1.79
N ALA A 157 -7.69 14.79 1.16
CA ALA A 157 -7.59 14.63 -0.29
C ALA A 157 -7.99 13.22 -0.77
N ASN A 158 -8.48 12.36 0.13
CA ASN A 158 -8.74 10.95 -0.14
C ASN A 158 -10.16 10.56 0.28
N ASP A 159 -11.11 10.78 -0.61
CA ASP A 159 -12.52 10.52 -0.36
C ASP A 159 -12.80 9.03 -0.08
N PHE A 160 -11.97 8.13 -0.62
CA PHE A 160 -12.00 6.70 -0.30
C PHE A 160 -11.83 6.40 1.20
N PHE A 161 -11.10 7.25 1.93
CA PHE A 161 -10.94 7.15 3.38
C PHE A 161 -11.90 8.07 4.13
N LEU A 162 -12.08 9.29 3.62
CA LEU A 162 -12.77 10.35 4.32
C LEU A 162 -14.28 10.10 4.38
N SER A 163 -14.91 9.65 3.28
CA SER A 163 -16.35 9.45 3.25
C SER A 163 -16.81 8.33 4.21
N PRO A 164 -16.21 7.13 4.22
CA PRO A 164 -16.58 6.11 5.21
C PRO A 164 -16.28 6.53 6.64
N LEU A 165 -15.18 7.26 6.86
CA LEU A 165 -14.84 7.78 8.19
C LEU A 165 -15.92 8.75 8.70
N ASN A 166 -16.29 9.76 7.90
CA ASN A 166 -17.30 10.74 8.27
C ASN A 166 -18.65 10.07 8.56
N THR A 167 -19.05 9.10 7.74
CA THR A 167 -20.28 8.34 7.96
C THR A 167 -20.29 7.68 9.34
N VAL A 168 -19.20 7.03 9.76
CA VAL A 168 -19.11 6.38 11.06
C VAL A 168 -19.12 7.40 12.19
N VAL A 169 -18.35 8.48 12.04
CA VAL A 169 -18.32 9.57 13.05
C VAL A 169 -19.69 10.21 13.22
N ASP A 170 -20.40 10.49 12.13
CA ASP A 170 -21.73 11.12 12.17
C ASP A 170 -22.78 10.22 12.87
N ILE A 171 -22.72 8.90 12.66
CA ILE A 171 -23.67 7.95 13.26
C ILE A 171 -23.33 7.67 14.72
N THR A 172 -22.05 7.47 15.05
CA THR A 172 -21.63 6.99 16.36
C THR A 172 -21.24 8.09 17.33
N GLY A 173 -20.91 9.28 16.82
CA GLY A 173 -20.36 10.37 17.63
C GLY A 173 -18.93 10.11 18.12
N VAL A 174 -18.22 9.08 17.61
CA VAL A 174 -16.86 8.77 18.03
C VAL A 174 -15.92 9.91 17.68
N THR A 175 -15.02 10.25 18.61
CA THR A 175 -13.92 11.16 18.32
C THR A 175 -12.80 10.38 17.64
N PHE A 176 -12.52 10.68 16.38
CA PHE A 176 -11.48 10.02 15.61
C PHE A 176 -10.25 10.94 15.54
N GLU A 177 -9.11 10.45 16.01
CA GLU A 177 -7.84 11.14 15.85
C GLU A 177 -7.20 10.70 14.52
N GLU A 178 -6.90 11.69 13.65
CA GLU A 178 -6.21 11.40 12.40
C GLU A 178 -4.83 10.79 12.71
N PRO A 179 -4.49 9.63 12.11
CA PRO A 179 -3.15 9.07 12.27
C PRO A 179 -2.06 10.04 11.87
N GLY A 180 -1.04 10.15 12.69
CA GLY A 180 0.13 10.97 12.42
C GLY A 180 1.15 10.23 11.54
N ARG A 181 2.38 10.14 12.06
CA ARG A 181 3.52 9.51 11.37
C ARG A 181 3.74 8.06 11.76
N GLU A 182 2.83 7.47 12.52
CA GLU A 182 2.86 6.06 12.89
C GLU A 182 2.70 5.18 11.64
N PRO A 183 3.21 3.94 11.67
CA PRO A 183 3.04 3.02 10.57
C PRO A 183 1.58 2.86 10.14
N GLY A 184 1.28 3.19 8.89
CA GLY A 184 -0.08 3.19 8.39
C GLY A 184 -0.24 3.96 7.08
N PRO A 185 -1.46 3.97 6.50
CA PRO A 185 -1.70 4.60 5.20
C PRO A 185 -1.29 6.07 5.11
N LEU A 186 -1.39 6.83 6.22
CA LEU A 186 -1.10 8.27 6.23
C LEU A 186 0.30 8.62 6.75
N ALA A 187 1.17 7.62 7.03
CA ALA A 187 2.50 7.85 7.59
C ALA A 187 3.36 8.84 6.79
N PHE A 188 3.14 8.94 5.48
CA PHE A 188 3.87 9.82 4.56
C PHE A 188 2.99 10.88 3.91
N SER A 189 1.85 11.20 4.48
CA SER A 189 0.94 12.25 3.99
C SER A 189 1.56 13.66 4.06
N ASP A 190 2.52 13.90 4.98
CA ASP A 190 3.33 15.11 5.03
C ASP A 190 4.50 15.01 4.04
N ARG A 191 4.38 15.69 2.90
CA ARG A 191 5.39 15.74 1.83
C ARG A 191 6.76 16.25 2.31
N THR A 192 6.78 17.19 3.24
CA THR A 192 8.03 17.75 3.79
C THR A 192 8.75 16.71 4.64
N TYR A 193 8.02 16.02 5.50
CA TYR A 193 8.51 14.91 6.29
C TYR A 193 9.06 13.79 5.41
N LEU A 194 8.30 13.34 4.42
CA LEU A 194 8.73 12.30 3.47
C LEU A 194 10.04 12.69 2.75
N SER A 195 10.11 13.91 2.22
CA SER A 195 11.33 14.43 1.58
C SER A 195 12.52 14.44 2.55
N SER A 196 12.30 14.82 3.81
CA SER A 196 13.37 14.87 4.82
C SER A 196 13.92 13.48 5.14
N ILE A 197 13.06 12.46 5.27
CA ILE A 197 13.48 11.09 5.52
C ILE A 197 14.33 10.57 4.38
N LEU A 198 13.89 10.73 3.13
CA LEU A 198 14.61 10.24 1.96
C LEU A 198 15.99 10.91 1.83
N LYS A 199 16.05 12.23 2.02
CA LYS A 199 17.32 12.97 2.02
C LYS A 199 18.26 12.47 3.11
N THR A 200 17.75 12.30 4.33
CA THR A 200 18.56 11.84 5.46
C THR A 200 19.03 10.39 5.27
N ALA A 201 18.24 9.55 4.63
CA ALA A 201 18.63 8.19 4.23
C ALA A 201 19.67 8.16 3.10
N GLY A 202 19.97 9.30 2.48
CA GLY A 202 21.01 9.47 1.48
C GLY A 202 20.54 9.35 0.04
N PHE A 203 19.23 9.35 -0.21
CA PHE A 203 18.70 9.48 -1.57
C PHE A 203 18.89 10.90 -2.10
N PHE A 204 19.02 11.02 -3.42
CA PHE A 204 19.15 12.32 -4.12
C PHE A 204 18.19 12.37 -5.33
N SER A 205 18.12 13.51 -6.00
CA SER A 205 17.16 13.74 -7.11
C SER A 205 15.73 13.31 -6.76
N ILE A 206 15.30 13.63 -5.52
CA ILE A 206 14.01 13.25 -5.00
C ILE A 206 12.93 14.09 -5.66
N ASN A 207 12.00 13.43 -6.35
CA ASN A 207 10.78 14.05 -6.87
C ASN A 207 9.55 13.43 -6.17
N ILE A 208 8.60 14.28 -5.78
CA ILE A 208 7.34 13.89 -5.16
C ILE A 208 6.22 14.58 -5.93
N ASP A 209 5.61 13.86 -6.85
CA ASP A 209 4.48 14.34 -7.64
C ASP A 209 3.18 14.08 -6.89
N THR A 210 2.33 15.10 -6.81
CA THR A 210 0.96 14.94 -6.35
C THR A 210 0.11 14.52 -7.55
N VAL A 211 -0.54 13.37 -7.47
CA VAL A 211 -1.35 12.82 -8.55
C VAL A 211 -2.77 12.63 -8.06
N GLU A 212 -3.70 13.36 -8.67
CA GLU A 212 -5.13 13.16 -8.49
C GLU A 212 -5.59 11.96 -9.32
N THR A 213 -6.35 11.08 -8.71
CA THR A 213 -6.81 9.83 -9.32
C THR A 213 -8.16 9.41 -8.71
N SER A 214 -8.53 8.17 -8.89
CA SER A 214 -9.72 7.62 -8.26
C SER A 214 -9.56 6.14 -7.94
N ILE A 215 -10.22 5.73 -6.87
CA ILE A 215 -10.46 4.34 -6.53
C ILE A 215 -11.80 3.95 -7.10
N THR A 216 -11.83 2.97 -7.98
CA THR A 216 -13.05 2.54 -8.67
C THR A 216 -13.31 1.05 -8.49
N THR A 217 -14.58 0.66 -8.46
CA THR A 217 -14.96 -0.76 -8.43
C THR A 217 -16.21 -1.03 -9.25
N LYS A 218 -16.26 -2.23 -9.84
CA LYS A 218 -17.44 -2.83 -10.49
C LYS A 218 -18.29 -3.66 -9.53
N ASP A 219 -17.89 -3.77 -8.26
CA ASP A 219 -18.67 -4.48 -7.26
C ASP A 219 -20.06 -3.86 -7.11
N SER A 220 -21.03 -4.67 -6.65
CA SER A 220 -22.31 -4.11 -6.22
C SER A 220 -22.12 -3.17 -5.03
N VAL A 221 -23.09 -2.28 -4.81
CA VAL A 221 -23.02 -1.34 -3.68
C VAL A 221 -22.98 -2.06 -2.33
N GLU A 222 -23.64 -3.20 -2.21
CA GLU A 222 -23.65 -4.03 -1.00
C GLU A 222 -22.27 -4.67 -0.75
N LYS A 223 -21.64 -5.18 -1.81
CA LYS A 223 -20.30 -5.75 -1.70
C LYS A 223 -19.26 -4.68 -1.38
N ASN A 224 -19.39 -3.50 -2.00
CA ASN A 224 -18.55 -2.36 -1.67
C ASN A 224 -18.74 -1.91 -0.22
N ALA A 225 -19.98 -1.82 0.27
CA ALA A 225 -20.28 -1.50 1.66
C ALA A 225 -19.67 -2.53 2.62
N SER A 226 -19.80 -3.83 2.30
CA SER A 226 -19.18 -4.90 3.10
C SER A 226 -17.67 -4.77 3.19
N LEU A 227 -16.98 -4.41 2.10
CA LEU A 227 -15.54 -4.16 2.14
C LEU A 227 -15.19 -2.96 3.03
N LEU A 228 -15.95 -1.86 2.95
CA LEU A 228 -15.70 -0.67 3.78
C LEU A 228 -15.93 -0.91 5.27
N MET A 229 -16.72 -1.94 5.64
CA MET A 229 -16.86 -2.42 7.01
C MET A 229 -15.63 -3.19 7.52
N GLU A 230 -14.66 -3.53 6.65
CA GLU A 230 -13.49 -4.36 6.99
C GLU A 230 -12.16 -3.67 6.74
N VAL A 231 -12.14 -2.60 5.95
CA VAL A 231 -10.89 -1.92 5.56
C VAL A 231 -11.01 -0.40 5.63
N GLY A 232 -9.87 0.28 5.76
CA GLY A 232 -9.77 1.74 5.69
C GLY A 232 -10.07 2.46 7.00
N MET A 233 -10.26 3.78 6.89
CA MET A 233 -10.46 4.66 8.05
C MET A 233 -11.84 4.51 8.68
N GLY A 234 -12.88 4.21 7.88
CA GLY A 234 -14.22 3.88 8.39
C GLY A 234 -14.18 2.65 9.31
N PHE A 235 -13.53 1.57 8.88
CA PHE A 235 -13.35 0.38 9.71
C PHE A 235 -12.58 0.67 11.01
N ARG A 236 -11.53 1.50 10.93
CA ARG A 236 -10.80 1.91 12.14
C ARG A 236 -11.72 2.66 13.11
N ALA A 237 -12.53 3.59 12.61
CA ALA A 237 -13.50 4.33 13.43
C ALA A 237 -14.59 3.40 14.02
N ILE A 238 -15.07 2.39 13.28
CA ILE A 238 -15.98 1.36 13.78
C ILE A 238 -15.35 0.62 14.98
N LYS A 239 -14.09 0.21 14.84
CA LYS A 239 -13.39 -0.47 15.95
C LYS A 239 -13.24 0.40 17.19
N GLU A 240 -13.01 1.69 16.99
CA GLU A 240 -12.85 2.65 18.09
C GLU A 240 -14.18 2.96 18.77
N ALA A 241 -15.26 3.08 18.00
CA ALA A 241 -16.61 3.29 18.49
C ALA A 241 -17.19 2.06 19.19
N ALA A 242 -16.78 0.84 18.82
CA ALA A 242 -17.31 -0.44 19.29
C ALA A 242 -18.86 -0.46 19.35
N PRO A 243 -19.56 -0.14 18.26
CA PRO A 243 -21.00 0.04 18.23
C PRO A 243 -21.77 -1.29 18.42
N THR A 244 -23.08 -1.19 18.73
CA THR A 244 -23.97 -2.36 18.76
C THR A 244 -24.23 -2.90 17.35
N ASP A 245 -24.81 -4.11 17.26
CA ASP A 245 -25.16 -4.72 15.96
C ASP A 245 -26.15 -3.85 15.17
N GLU A 246 -27.11 -3.23 15.86
CA GLU A 246 -28.10 -2.33 15.21
C GLU A 246 -27.40 -1.10 14.58
N VAL A 247 -26.40 -0.53 15.27
CA VAL A 247 -25.62 0.60 14.75
C VAL A 247 -24.68 0.15 13.62
N LEU A 248 -24.15 -1.08 13.68
CA LEU A 248 -23.38 -1.64 12.56
C LEU A 248 -24.24 -1.80 11.31
N ASP A 249 -25.49 -2.21 11.44
CA ASP A 249 -26.42 -2.30 10.31
C ASP A 249 -26.76 -0.90 9.76
N GLU A 250 -26.96 0.11 10.62
CA GLU A 250 -27.16 1.50 10.19
C GLU A 250 -25.95 2.03 9.39
N ILE A 251 -24.72 1.78 9.86
CA ILE A 251 -23.49 2.16 9.15
C ILE A 251 -23.44 1.47 7.80
N ARG A 252 -23.76 0.18 7.72
CA ARG A 252 -23.78 -0.59 6.47
C ARG A 252 -24.79 0.00 5.46
N GLU A 253 -25.99 0.31 5.90
CA GLU A 253 -27.02 0.94 5.07
C GLU A 253 -26.59 2.32 4.57
N ALA A 254 -25.92 3.11 5.42
CA ALA A 254 -25.35 4.39 5.02
C ALA A 254 -24.25 4.24 3.96
N PHE A 255 -23.37 3.23 4.07
CA PHE A 255 -22.37 2.93 3.03
C PHE A 255 -23.02 2.49 1.72
N VAL A 256 -24.11 1.69 1.77
CA VAL A 256 -24.89 1.32 0.57
C VAL A 256 -25.49 2.58 -0.07
N THR A 257 -26.06 3.48 0.74
CA THR A 257 -26.64 4.73 0.28
C THR A 257 -25.60 5.63 -0.39
N ASP A 258 -24.41 5.77 0.20
CA ASP A 258 -23.29 6.52 -0.39
C ASP A 258 -22.80 5.87 -1.70
N GLY A 259 -22.65 4.55 -1.71
CA GLY A 259 -22.29 3.79 -2.90
C GLY A 259 -23.25 3.99 -4.07
N ASN A 260 -24.56 4.05 -3.80
CA ASN A 260 -25.57 4.36 -4.83
C ASN A 260 -25.44 5.78 -5.42
N LYS A 261 -25.09 6.78 -4.58
CA LYS A 261 -24.83 8.14 -5.05
C LYS A 261 -23.58 8.23 -5.95
N ARG A 262 -22.60 7.36 -5.71
CA ARG A 262 -21.33 7.31 -6.44
C ARG A 262 -21.34 6.40 -7.66
N LEU A 263 -22.40 5.61 -7.82
CA LEU A 263 -22.52 4.68 -8.93
C LEU A 263 -22.80 5.42 -10.24
N GLN A 264 -21.84 5.41 -11.15
CA GLN A 264 -21.95 6.03 -12.46
C GLN A 264 -21.42 5.08 -13.54
N ASN A 265 -22.19 4.80 -14.56
CA ASN A 265 -21.82 3.90 -15.67
C ASN A 265 -21.35 2.52 -15.20
N GLY A 266 -21.95 1.98 -14.12
CA GLY A 266 -21.61 0.68 -13.56
C GLY A 266 -20.33 0.66 -12.70
N LEU A 267 -19.78 1.82 -12.35
CA LEU A 267 -18.62 1.97 -11.46
C LEU A 267 -18.99 2.81 -10.25
N ILE A 268 -18.61 2.35 -9.07
CA ILE A 268 -18.57 3.17 -7.86
C ILE A 268 -17.21 3.85 -7.83
N ARG A 269 -17.18 5.17 -7.66
CA ARG A 269 -15.96 5.98 -7.72
C ARG A 269 -15.76 6.80 -6.46
N TYR A 270 -14.54 6.75 -5.91
CA TYR A 270 -14.04 7.63 -4.86
C TYR A 270 -12.85 8.43 -5.39
N ASP A 271 -12.86 9.73 -5.25
CA ASP A 271 -11.70 10.55 -5.60
C ASP A 271 -10.57 10.28 -4.61
N ALA A 272 -9.36 10.28 -5.12
CA ALA A 272 -8.16 9.97 -4.36
C ALA A 272 -6.98 10.81 -4.84
N THR A 273 -6.09 11.11 -3.94
CA THR A 273 -4.80 11.77 -4.23
C THR A 273 -3.67 10.95 -3.63
N ILE A 274 -2.66 10.71 -4.42
CA ILE A 274 -1.46 10.00 -3.99
C ILE A 274 -0.20 10.84 -4.26
N TYR A 275 0.87 10.50 -3.59
CA TYR A 275 2.21 10.92 -4.00
C TYR A 275 2.86 9.80 -4.79
N ARG A 276 3.31 10.13 -6.02
CA ARG A 276 4.25 9.31 -6.76
C ARG A 276 5.66 9.85 -6.49
N VAL A 277 6.48 9.01 -5.91
CA VAL A 277 7.82 9.38 -5.46
C VAL A 277 8.87 8.66 -6.29
N SER A 278 9.84 9.39 -6.79
CA SER A 278 11.06 8.85 -7.38
C SER A 278 12.28 9.45 -6.68
N ALA A 279 13.30 8.62 -6.45
CA ALA A 279 14.53 9.02 -5.80
C ALA A 279 15.69 8.15 -6.27
N MET A 280 16.87 8.73 -6.41
CA MET A 280 18.08 8.02 -6.84
C MET A 280 18.89 7.56 -5.62
N ALA A 281 19.41 6.32 -5.67
CA ALA A 281 20.21 5.72 -4.59
C ALA A 281 21.69 6.13 -4.64
#